data_1081b4556d6ef9d19d379b6043916ad3
#
_entry.id   1081b4556d6ef9d19d379b6043916ad3
#
_cell.length_a   1.000
_cell.length_b   1.000
_cell.length_c   1.000
_cell.angle_alpha   90.00
_cell.angle_beta   90.00
_cell.angle_gamma   90.00
#
_symmetry.space_group_name_H-M   'P 1'
#
loop_
_entity.id
_entity.type
_entity.pdbx_description
1 polymer ?
#
loop_
_entity_poly.entity_id
_entity_poly.type
_entity_poly.pdbx_seq_one_letter_code
_entity_poly.pdbx_strand_id
1 'polypeptide(L)'
;LVVAIILTNVFWENSGMNTFFRKAFSPAQVTTDVRSYNSFNAQSPSSSLDGKVEDGVMTFSGKGALYPVCDGKVVSVKQSDDGKYEITIAHSGSFKTVISGADYSYCDENEEVFKYIPVCYLNGGEAKVYMYDDDALVTNYVLENGSIIWSV
;
A
#
# COMPACT_ATOMS: atom_id res chain seq x y z
N LEU A 1 -16.00 -3.55 -36.33
CA LEU A 1 -14.81 -4.33 -36.40
C LEU A 1 -13.68 -3.76 -35.59
N VAL A 2 -13.45 -2.49 -35.74
CA VAL A 2 -12.48 -1.83 -34.88
C VAL A 2 -12.89 -2.02 -33.43
N VAL A 3 -14.16 -1.90 -33.17
CA VAL A 3 -14.71 -2.18 -31.86
C VAL A 3 -14.46 -3.64 -31.49
N ALA A 4 -14.70 -4.56 -32.40
CA ALA A 4 -14.46 -5.97 -32.14
C ALA A 4 -12.97 -6.23 -31.90
N ILE A 5 -12.13 -5.63 -32.71
CA ILE A 5 -10.70 -5.74 -32.52
C ILE A 5 -10.29 -5.10 -31.22
N ILE A 6 -10.85 -3.96 -30.91
CA ILE A 6 -10.62 -3.31 -29.65
C ILE A 6 -11.12 -4.21 -28.54
N LEU A 7 -12.30 -4.76 -28.67
CA LEU A 7 -12.83 -5.65 -27.66
C LEU A 7 -11.98 -6.88 -27.49
N THR A 8 -11.50 -7.42 -28.57
CA THR A 8 -10.69 -8.61 -28.50
C THR A 8 -9.25 -8.29 -28.10
N ASN A 9 -8.69 -7.20 -28.55
CA ASN A 9 -7.29 -6.89 -28.30
C ASN A 9 -7.09 -5.99 -27.10
N VAL A 10 -8.02 -5.12 -26.84
CA VAL A 10 -7.96 -4.26 -25.68
C VAL A 10 -8.04 -5.08 -24.41
N PHE A 11 -8.81 -6.11 -24.47
CA PHE A 11 -8.98 -6.96 -23.29
C PHE A 11 -7.85 -7.94 -23.10
N TRP A 12 -6.89 -7.93 -24.00
CA TRP A 12 -5.66 -8.67 -23.79
C TRP A 12 -4.57 -7.77 -23.33
N GLU A 13 -3.85 -8.26 -22.36
CA GLU A 13 -2.81 -7.48 -21.72
C GLU A 13 -1.76 -6.98 -22.68
N ASN A 14 -1.53 -7.72 -23.72
CA ASN A 14 -0.45 -7.41 -24.65
C ASN A 14 -0.87 -6.53 -25.81
N SER A 15 -2.11 -6.13 -25.84
CA SER A 15 -2.59 -5.27 -26.91
C SER A 15 -2.11 -3.84 -26.66
N GLY A 16 -1.66 -3.18 -27.73
CA GLY A 16 -1.28 -1.78 -27.64
C GLY A 16 -2.42 -0.88 -27.21
N MET A 17 -3.63 -1.25 -27.60
CA MET A 17 -4.82 -0.51 -27.23
C MET A 17 -5.08 -0.64 -25.73
N ASN A 18 -4.91 -1.82 -25.17
CA ASN A 18 -5.02 -2.01 -23.74
C ASN A 18 -4.02 -1.17 -23.00
N THR A 19 -2.78 -1.15 -23.43
CA THR A 19 -1.74 -0.34 -22.85
C THR A 19 -2.09 1.15 -22.90
N PHE A 20 -2.63 1.59 -24.03
CA PHE A 20 -3.04 2.97 -24.19
C PHE A 20 -4.11 3.37 -23.18
N PHE A 21 -5.13 2.55 -23.02
CA PHE A 21 -6.19 2.85 -22.07
C PHE A 21 -5.69 2.85 -20.63
N ARG A 22 -4.79 1.96 -20.30
CA ARG A 22 -4.20 1.97 -18.97
C ARG A 22 -3.44 3.26 -18.71
N LYS A 23 -2.67 3.71 -19.68
CA LYS A 23 -1.95 4.97 -19.52
C LYS A 23 -2.88 6.16 -19.43
N ALA A 24 -3.96 6.14 -20.21
CA ALA A 24 -4.87 7.26 -20.29
C ALA A 24 -5.75 7.38 -19.05
N PHE A 25 -6.14 6.29 -18.43
CA PHE A 25 -7.15 6.34 -17.39
C PHE A 25 -6.66 5.90 -16.01
N SER A 26 -5.94 4.78 -15.93
CA SER A 26 -5.51 4.29 -14.63
C SER A 26 -4.38 5.11 -14.01
N PRO A 27 -3.29 5.34 -14.72
CA PRO A 27 -2.18 6.08 -14.11
C PRO A 27 -2.52 7.52 -13.78
N ALA A 28 -3.45 8.12 -14.52
CA ALA A 28 -3.80 9.51 -14.30
C ALA A 28 -4.30 9.76 -12.88
N GLN A 29 -4.95 8.78 -12.28
CA GLN A 29 -5.44 8.92 -10.92
C GLN A 29 -4.33 8.79 -9.89
N VAL A 30 -3.32 8.00 -10.20
CA VAL A 30 -2.20 7.78 -9.28
C VAL A 30 -1.17 8.89 -9.41
N THR A 31 -0.89 9.30 -10.64
CA THR A 31 0.20 10.22 -10.91
C THR A 31 -0.15 11.68 -10.68
N THR A 32 -1.41 12.00 -10.45
CA THR A 32 -1.79 13.38 -10.12
C THR A 32 -1.28 13.81 -8.76
N ASP A 33 -1.08 12.86 -7.84
CA ASP A 33 -0.50 13.16 -6.54
C ASP A 33 0.99 12.85 -6.62
N VAL A 34 1.81 13.90 -6.66
CA VAL A 34 3.26 13.78 -6.81
C VAL A 34 3.99 14.17 -5.53
N ARG A 35 3.27 14.27 -4.41
CA ARG A 35 3.89 14.65 -3.15
C ARG A 35 4.90 13.60 -2.71
N SER A 36 6.00 14.07 -2.13
CA SER A 36 6.96 13.18 -1.50
C SER A 36 6.44 12.69 -0.15
N TYR A 37 7.04 11.62 0.36
CA TYR A 37 6.56 10.98 1.59
C TYR A 37 6.51 11.93 2.78
N ASN A 38 7.46 12.85 2.89
CA ASN A 38 7.55 13.73 4.07
C ASN A 38 6.52 14.85 4.07
N SER A 39 5.73 14.98 3.02
CA SER A 39 4.61 15.92 3.00
C SER A 39 3.31 15.30 3.48
N PHE A 40 3.27 14.00 3.69
CA PHE A 40 2.09 13.31 4.20
C PHE A 40 2.04 13.36 5.70
N ASN A 41 0.83 13.50 6.22
CA ASN A 41 0.57 13.41 7.65
C ASN A 41 0.26 11.93 7.95
N ALA A 42 1.30 11.18 8.23
CA ALA A 42 1.20 9.72 8.37
C ALA A 42 1.02 9.31 9.82
N GLN A 43 0.33 8.20 10.02
CA GLN A 43 0.06 7.62 11.33
C GLN A 43 0.74 6.25 11.47
N SER A 44 0.93 5.82 12.72
CA SER A 44 1.34 4.45 12.99
C SER A 44 0.25 3.48 12.50
N PRO A 45 0.61 2.39 11.85
CA PRO A 45 -0.36 1.38 11.41
C PRO A 45 -1.18 0.77 12.55
N SER A 46 -0.70 0.83 13.78
CA SER A 46 -1.45 0.35 14.94
C SER A 46 -1.06 1.11 16.18
N SER A 47 -2.05 1.37 17.04
CA SER A 47 -1.82 1.93 18.37
C SER A 47 -2.03 0.88 19.46
N SER A 48 -2.55 -0.28 19.13
CA SER A 48 -2.89 -1.32 20.10
C SER A 48 -1.95 -2.52 20.07
N LEU A 49 -1.25 -2.73 18.95
CA LEU A 49 -0.29 -3.82 18.84
C LEU A 49 1.09 -3.40 19.31
N ASP A 50 1.87 -4.36 19.76
CA ASP A 50 3.27 -4.11 20.07
C ASP A 50 4.02 -3.78 18.77
N GLY A 51 4.56 -2.58 18.71
CA GLY A 51 5.25 -2.11 17.52
C GLY A 51 6.64 -1.60 17.83
N LYS A 52 7.54 -1.83 16.90
CA LYS A 52 8.90 -1.29 16.98
C LYS A 52 9.39 -0.93 15.60
N VAL A 53 10.36 -0.03 15.55
CA VAL A 53 11.01 0.36 14.30
C VAL A 53 12.47 -0.05 14.38
N GLU A 54 12.94 -0.74 13.33
CA GLU A 54 14.30 -1.22 13.26
C GLU A 54 14.76 -1.10 11.82
N ASP A 55 15.78 -0.29 11.57
CA ASP A 55 16.31 -0.03 10.23
C ASP A 55 15.24 0.41 9.22
N GLY A 56 14.30 1.23 9.68
CA GLY A 56 13.23 1.73 8.82
C GLY A 56 12.07 0.77 8.59
N VAL A 57 12.08 -0.37 9.25
CA VAL A 57 10.99 -1.34 9.14
C VAL A 57 10.20 -1.36 10.43
N MET A 58 8.88 -1.15 10.30
CA MET A 58 7.99 -1.27 11.45
C MET A 58 7.55 -2.72 11.59
N THR A 59 7.64 -3.25 12.79
CA THR A 59 7.20 -4.62 13.10
C THR A 59 6.11 -4.55 14.14
N PHE A 60 4.99 -5.20 13.86
CA PHE A 60 3.86 -5.26 14.78
C PHE A 60 3.52 -6.72 15.08
N SER A 61 3.19 -6.99 16.34
CA SER A 61 2.83 -8.34 16.76
C SER A 61 1.65 -8.32 17.73
N GLY A 62 0.91 -9.41 17.75
CA GLY A 62 -0.25 -9.57 18.61
C GLY A 62 -1.53 -9.80 17.81
N LYS A 63 -2.67 -9.52 18.44
CA LYS A 63 -3.98 -9.63 17.81
C LYS A 63 -4.58 -8.26 17.65
N GLY A 64 -4.88 -7.88 16.44
CA GLY A 64 -5.47 -6.59 16.16
C GLY A 64 -5.39 -6.22 14.69
N ALA A 65 -6.06 -5.13 14.36
CA ALA A 65 -6.10 -4.63 13.00
C ALA A 65 -4.93 -3.70 12.71
N LEU A 66 -4.55 -3.63 11.45
CA LEU A 66 -3.58 -2.65 10.96
C LEU A 66 -4.29 -1.69 10.02
N TYR A 67 -3.89 -0.44 10.09
CA TYR A 67 -4.45 0.67 9.32
C TYR A 67 -3.39 1.19 8.36
N PRO A 68 -3.79 1.79 7.23
CA PRO A 68 -2.81 2.40 6.35
C PRO A 68 -2.19 3.62 7.03
N VAL A 69 -0.93 3.91 6.71
CA VAL A 69 -0.23 5.06 7.28
C VAL A 69 -0.89 6.38 6.84
N CYS A 70 -1.47 6.39 5.67
CA CYS A 70 -2.27 7.51 5.17
C CYS A 70 -3.19 7.00 4.05
N ASP A 71 -4.08 7.86 3.59
CA ASP A 71 -5.01 7.49 2.54
C ASP A 71 -4.26 7.08 1.26
N GLY A 72 -4.82 6.16 0.51
CA GLY A 72 -4.19 5.70 -0.70
C GLY A 72 -5.05 4.72 -1.46
N LYS A 73 -4.41 3.96 -2.34
CA LYS A 73 -5.08 2.97 -3.17
C LYS A 73 -4.26 1.69 -3.18
N VAL A 74 -4.94 0.56 -3.02
CA VAL A 74 -4.27 -0.74 -3.03
C VAL A 74 -3.86 -1.08 -4.46
N VAL A 75 -2.58 -1.33 -4.66
CA VAL A 75 -2.06 -1.71 -5.97
C VAL A 75 -1.80 -3.20 -6.08
N SER A 76 -1.68 -3.90 -4.96
CA SER A 76 -1.40 -5.34 -4.98
C SER A 76 -1.82 -5.98 -3.66
N VAL A 77 -2.48 -7.13 -3.75
CA VAL A 77 -2.73 -8.01 -2.61
C VAL A 77 -2.26 -9.39 -3.02
N LYS A 78 -1.27 -9.92 -2.32
CA LYS A 78 -0.70 -11.23 -2.61
C LYS A 78 -0.80 -12.12 -1.37
N GLN A 79 -1.02 -13.39 -1.58
CA GLN A 79 -1.02 -14.36 -0.50
C GLN A 79 0.14 -15.32 -0.71
N SER A 80 0.95 -15.51 0.33
CA SER A 80 2.08 -16.43 0.28
C SER A 80 1.62 -17.86 0.56
N ASP A 81 2.55 -18.81 0.39
CA ASP A 81 2.24 -20.24 0.57
C ASP A 81 1.81 -20.56 2.00
N ASP A 82 2.25 -19.78 2.97
CA ASP A 82 1.87 -19.95 4.37
C ASP A 82 0.54 -19.29 4.72
N GLY A 83 -0.15 -18.74 3.74
CA GLY A 83 -1.45 -18.09 3.94
C GLY A 83 -1.38 -16.64 4.40
N LYS A 84 -0.20 -16.08 4.54
CA LYS A 84 -0.05 -14.68 4.94
C LYS A 84 -0.22 -13.75 3.74
N TYR A 85 -0.68 -12.54 4.02
CA TYR A 85 -0.96 -11.56 2.98
C TYR A 85 0.10 -10.47 2.92
N GLU A 86 0.38 -10.01 1.72
CA GLU A 86 1.21 -8.86 1.47
C GLU A 86 0.38 -7.83 0.71
N ILE A 87 0.23 -6.65 1.28
CA ILE A 87 -0.61 -5.60 0.72
C ILE A 87 0.26 -4.40 0.40
N THR A 88 0.18 -3.94 -0.84
CA THR A 88 0.90 -2.74 -1.28
C THR A 88 -0.09 -1.62 -1.53
N ILE A 89 0.14 -0.48 -0.90
CA ILE A 89 -0.72 0.70 -0.97
C ILE A 89 0.09 1.86 -1.55
N ALA A 90 -0.41 2.46 -2.61
CA ALA A 90 0.19 3.66 -3.19
C ALA A 90 -0.50 4.89 -2.62
N HIS A 91 0.28 5.81 -2.09
CA HIS A 91 -0.21 7.07 -1.51
C HIS A 91 -0.01 8.22 -2.48
N SER A 92 1.03 8.14 -3.31
CA SER A 92 1.32 9.11 -4.36
C SER A 92 2.06 8.40 -5.49
N GLY A 93 2.54 9.14 -6.47
CA GLY A 93 3.32 8.56 -7.56
C GLY A 93 4.61 7.89 -7.11
N SER A 94 5.20 8.35 -6.02
CA SER A 94 6.47 7.81 -5.51
C SER A 94 6.33 7.11 -4.16
N PHE A 95 5.41 7.54 -3.30
CA PHE A 95 5.30 7.04 -1.94
C PHE A 95 4.32 5.87 -1.85
N LYS A 96 4.80 4.75 -1.32
CA LYS A 96 3.96 3.58 -1.12
C LYS A 96 4.32 2.85 0.17
N THR A 97 3.39 2.04 0.66
CA THR A 97 3.55 1.22 1.86
C THR A 97 3.32 -0.23 1.51
N VAL A 98 4.15 -1.11 2.04
CA VAL A 98 3.96 -2.56 1.91
C VAL A 98 3.75 -3.13 3.31
N ILE A 99 2.64 -3.86 3.50
CA ILE A 99 2.36 -4.56 4.75
C ILE A 99 2.48 -6.05 4.46
N SER A 100 3.40 -6.71 5.15
CA SER A 100 3.71 -8.13 4.92
C SER A 100 3.48 -8.94 6.18
N GLY A 101 2.83 -10.09 6.05
CA GLY A 101 2.63 -11.01 7.17
C GLY A 101 1.26 -10.95 7.82
N ALA A 102 0.30 -10.25 7.20
CA ALA A 102 -1.05 -10.18 7.74
C ALA A 102 -1.76 -11.52 7.63
N ASP A 103 -2.56 -11.85 8.63
CA ASP A 103 -3.34 -13.09 8.64
C ASP A 103 -4.59 -12.98 7.78
N TYR A 104 -5.20 -11.80 7.72
CA TYR A 104 -6.37 -11.52 6.90
C TYR A 104 -6.23 -10.20 6.21
N SER A 105 -6.73 -10.11 4.98
CA SER A 105 -6.81 -8.86 4.23
C SER A 105 -8.26 -8.43 4.14
N TYR A 106 -8.53 -7.17 4.48
CA TYR A 106 -9.85 -6.57 4.36
C TYR A 106 -10.05 -5.83 3.06
N CYS A 107 -9.00 -5.69 2.27
CA CYS A 107 -9.06 -4.91 1.03
C CYS A 107 -8.64 -5.76 -0.16
N ASP A 108 -9.07 -5.31 -1.33
CA ASP A 108 -8.74 -5.93 -2.61
C ASP A 108 -7.94 -4.96 -3.47
N GLU A 109 -7.34 -5.48 -4.53
CA GLU A 109 -6.62 -4.64 -5.48
C GLU A 109 -7.53 -3.58 -6.08
N ASN A 110 -6.98 -2.40 -6.27
CA ASN A 110 -7.65 -1.22 -6.83
C ASN A 110 -8.67 -0.56 -5.89
N GLU A 111 -8.78 -1.02 -4.65
CA GLU A 111 -9.62 -0.36 -3.65
C GLU A 111 -8.93 0.86 -3.06
N GLU A 112 -9.70 1.91 -2.81
CA GLU A 112 -9.21 3.04 -2.05
C GLU A 112 -9.21 2.71 -0.57
N VAL A 113 -8.18 3.16 0.13
CA VAL A 113 -8.05 2.94 1.58
C VAL A 113 -7.90 4.26 2.30
N PHE A 114 -8.37 4.30 3.53
CA PHE A 114 -8.44 5.51 4.34
C PHE A 114 -7.85 5.26 5.72
N LYS A 115 -7.25 6.29 6.29
CA LYS A 115 -6.52 6.20 7.57
C LYS A 115 -7.32 5.57 8.70
N TYR A 116 -8.63 5.77 8.71
CA TYR A 116 -9.46 5.35 9.82
C TYR A 116 -10.14 4.00 9.60
N ILE A 117 -9.85 3.33 8.50
CA ILE A 117 -10.45 2.06 8.15
C ILE A 117 -9.36 1.00 8.07
N PRO A 118 -9.45 -0.10 8.83
CA PRO A 118 -8.39 -1.10 8.81
C PRO A 118 -8.30 -1.79 7.46
N VAL A 119 -7.09 -2.16 7.08
CA VAL A 119 -6.82 -2.85 5.81
C VAL A 119 -6.50 -4.32 6.01
N CYS A 120 -6.08 -4.72 7.19
CA CYS A 120 -5.77 -6.12 7.48
C CYS A 120 -5.80 -6.39 8.98
N TYR A 121 -5.61 -7.66 9.32
CA TYR A 121 -5.71 -8.13 10.69
C TYR A 121 -4.60 -9.11 11.02
N LEU A 122 -4.05 -8.99 12.23
CA LEU A 122 -3.12 -9.96 12.79
C LEU A 122 -3.83 -10.79 13.83
N ASN A 123 -3.63 -12.10 13.76
CA ASN A 123 -4.23 -13.04 14.70
C ASN A 123 -3.15 -13.74 15.55
N GLY A 124 -2.38 -12.94 16.26
CA GLY A 124 -1.32 -13.44 17.11
C GLY A 124 0.03 -13.58 16.43
N GLY A 125 0.12 -13.21 15.16
CA GLY A 125 1.36 -13.29 14.41
C GLY A 125 2.10 -11.96 14.40
N GLU A 126 2.96 -11.81 13.41
CA GLU A 126 3.80 -10.63 13.26
C GLU A 126 3.69 -10.11 11.83
N ALA A 127 3.56 -8.81 11.69
CA ALA A 127 3.56 -8.17 10.38
C ALA A 127 4.65 -7.10 10.34
N LYS A 128 5.19 -6.90 9.15
CA LYS A 128 6.19 -5.86 8.90
C LYS A 128 5.61 -4.86 7.93
N VAL A 129 5.88 -3.59 8.21
CA VAL A 129 5.41 -2.47 7.39
C VAL A 129 6.62 -1.72 6.85
N TYR A 130 6.68 -1.63 5.54
CA TYR A 130 7.75 -0.95 4.82
C TYR A 130 7.18 0.26 4.12
N MET A 131 7.91 1.36 4.16
CA MET A 131 7.56 2.55 3.38
C MET A 131 8.65 2.79 2.35
N TYR A 132 8.23 3.07 1.11
CA TYR A 132 9.16 3.33 0.01
C TYR A 132 8.87 4.67 -0.64
N ASP A 133 9.92 5.35 -1.04
CA ASP A 133 9.81 6.55 -1.85
C ASP A 133 10.75 6.38 -3.04
N ASP A 134 10.20 6.38 -4.25
CA ASP A 134 10.93 6.05 -5.48
C ASP A 134 11.69 4.73 -5.37
N ASP A 135 11.01 3.71 -4.81
CA ASP A 135 11.54 2.37 -4.61
C ASP A 135 12.70 2.27 -3.62
N ALA A 136 13.00 3.33 -2.91
CA ALA A 136 13.99 3.32 -1.83
C ALA A 136 13.28 3.26 -0.48
N LEU A 137 13.76 2.41 0.41
CA LEU A 137 13.18 2.26 1.73
C LEU A 137 13.34 3.56 2.54
N VAL A 138 12.23 4.07 3.05
CA VAL A 138 12.23 5.25 3.90
C VAL A 138 12.64 4.83 5.31
N THR A 139 13.73 5.42 5.82
CA THR A 139 14.26 5.06 7.13
C THR A 139 14.30 6.24 8.11
N ASN A 140 14.07 7.45 7.62
CA ASN A 140 14.25 8.68 8.42
C ASN A 140 12.94 9.09 9.10
N TYR A 141 12.48 8.23 10.01
CA TYR A 141 11.27 8.53 10.77
C TYR A 141 11.31 7.82 12.11
N VAL A 142 10.45 8.27 13.02
CA VAL A 142 10.19 7.60 14.30
C VAL A 142 8.69 7.53 14.53
N LEU A 143 8.26 6.58 15.34
CA LEU A 143 6.86 6.49 15.78
C LEU A 143 6.74 7.20 17.12
N GLU A 144 5.80 8.12 17.20
CA GLU A 144 5.58 8.90 18.42
C GLU A 144 4.11 9.21 18.57
N ASN A 145 3.53 8.81 19.69
CA ASN A 145 2.12 9.07 20.03
C ASN A 145 1.14 8.67 18.92
N GLY A 146 1.39 7.53 18.27
CA GLY A 146 0.52 7.04 17.20
C GLY A 146 0.70 7.74 15.87
N SER A 147 1.75 8.54 15.73
CA SER A 147 2.06 9.25 14.49
C SER A 147 3.44 8.90 14.01
N ILE A 148 3.63 9.03 12.70
CA ILE A 148 4.95 8.92 12.09
C ILE A 148 5.53 10.33 12.01
N ILE A 149 6.70 10.51 12.62
CA ILE A 149 7.40 11.79 12.62
C ILE A 149 8.62 11.66 11.72
N TRP A 150 8.63 12.44 10.65
CA TRP A 150 9.72 12.41 9.70
C TRP A 150 10.94 13.17 10.25
N SER A 151 12.11 12.54 10.14
CA SER A 151 13.38 13.15 10.52
C SER A 151 14.02 13.75 9.27
N VAL A 152 13.75 15.02 9.02
CA VAL A 152 14.21 15.67 7.80
C VAL A 152 15.39 16.56 8.08
#